data_7cc4ead20cc420201a47f54c431f06ba
#
_entry.id   7cc4ead20cc420201a47f54c431f06ba
#
_cell.length_a   1.000
_cell.length_b   1.000
_cell.length_c   1.000
_cell.angle_alpha   90.00
_cell.angle_beta   90.00
_cell.angle_gamma   90.00
#
_symmetry.space_group_name_H-M   'P 1'
#
loop_
_entity.id
_entity.type
_entity.pdbx_description
1 polymer ?
#
loop_
_entity_poly.entity_id
_entity_poly.type
_entity_poly.pdbx_seq_one_letter_code
_entity_poly.pdbx_strand_id
1 'polypeptide(L)'
;QKYFDIIALFSREPFVKLITKELEYYTDGSNLIGFICLDLIDNNYSAGILSRDKSMQYRAVKVNVDMQTITEAREWIKKSFNEDNIIQHDNHSEFFDLFKNLNNEKTIHPHYKLLKESDFYSSAKEVIKEISYHYKDIDGNFIDQFQSLNGFDSRIFELYLFCFFREQSFSFKRDFEAPDFIVNKMDKEIAIEAVTISRKPENVKNITDYTPKSPDEINSEL
;
A
#
# COMPACT_ATOMS: atom_id res chain seq x y z
N GLN A 1 -2.80 13.81 -4.32
CA GLN A 1 -1.37 13.47 -4.21
C GLN A 1 -1.12 12.38 -3.17
N LYS A 2 -1.41 12.59 -1.87
CA LYS A 2 -1.11 11.61 -0.79
C LYS A 2 -1.65 10.20 -1.06
N TYR A 3 -2.85 10.09 -1.62
CA TYR A 3 -3.41 8.77 -1.98
C TYR A 3 -2.61 8.12 -3.12
N PHE A 4 -2.24 8.89 -4.14
CA PHE A 4 -1.41 8.40 -5.23
C PHE A 4 -0.02 7.94 -4.72
N ASP A 5 0.58 8.66 -3.78
CA ASP A 5 1.88 8.29 -3.22
C ASP A 5 1.84 6.90 -2.56
N ILE A 6 0.72 6.52 -1.93
CA ILE A 6 0.55 5.20 -1.31
C ILE A 6 0.43 4.11 -2.38
N ILE A 7 -0.46 4.28 -3.35
CA ILE A 7 -0.68 3.26 -4.39
C ILE A 7 0.48 3.15 -5.37
N ALA A 8 1.19 4.24 -5.64
CA ALA A 8 2.35 4.25 -6.52
C ALA A 8 3.64 3.79 -5.82
N LEU A 9 3.66 3.68 -4.48
CA LEU A 9 4.84 3.33 -3.71
C LEU A 9 5.50 2.04 -4.19
N PHE A 10 4.70 1.02 -4.49
CA PHE A 10 5.18 -0.29 -4.93
C PHE A 10 5.21 -0.45 -6.45
N SER A 11 4.42 0.35 -7.18
CA SER A 11 4.31 0.27 -8.64
C SER A 11 5.35 1.13 -9.37
N ARG A 12 5.97 2.07 -8.67
CA ARG A 12 6.94 3.01 -9.24
C ARG A 12 8.37 2.61 -8.87
N GLU A 13 9.24 2.54 -9.88
CA GLU A 13 10.67 2.37 -9.66
C GLU A 13 11.26 3.58 -8.92
N PRO A 14 12.07 3.36 -7.87
CA PRO A 14 12.65 4.46 -7.07
C PRO A 14 13.42 5.49 -7.90
N PHE A 15 14.12 5.04 -8.95
CA PHE A 15 14.87 5.92 -9.85
C PHE A 15 13.97 6.91 -10.60
N VAL A 16 12.80 6.50 -11.04
CA VAL A 16 11.84 7.37 -11.74
C VAL A 16 11.46 8.57 -10.87
N LYS A 17 11.31 8.37 -9.55
CA LYS A 17 11.01 9.45 -8.60
C LYS A 17 12.11 10.53 -8.54
N LEU A 18 13.35 10.19 -8.85
CA LEU A 18 14.49 11.12 -8.83
C LEU A 18 14.54 12.00 -10.09
N ILE A 19 14.07 11.48 -11.23
CA ILE A 19 14.17 12.15 -12.53
C ILE A 19 12.85 12.72 -13.02
N THR A 20 11.75 12.53 -12.30
CA THR A 20 10.44 13.05 -12.69
C THR A 20 9.80 13.83 -11.54
N LYS A 21 8.96 14.81 -11.91
CA LYS A 21 8.06 15.54 -11.02
C LYS A 21 6.63 15.27 -11.41
N GLU A 22 5.86 14.64 -10.55
CA GLU A 22 4.43 14.43 -10.75
C GLU A 22 3.67 15.76 -10.66
N LEU A 23 2.82 16.02 -11.63
CA LEU A 23 2.09 17.27 -11.77
C LEU A 23 0.60 17.11 -11.54
N GLU A 24 -0.01 16.11 -12.16
CA GLU A 24 -1.45 15.92 -12.18
C GLU A 24 -1.82 14.46 -12.04
N TYR A 25 -3.00 14.22 -11.41
CA TYR A 25 -3.56 12.90 -11.17
C TYR A 25 -5.02 12.87 -11.59
N TYR A 26 -5.43 11.73 -12.14
CA TYR A 26 -6.76 11.49 -12.67
C TYR A 26 -7.27 10.13 -12.19
N THR A 27 -8.58 9.98 -12.06
CA THR A 27 -9.21 8.69 -11.76
C THR A 27 -10.59 8.63 -12.40
N ASP A 28 -11.00 7.44 -12.77
CA ASP A 28 -12.36 7.12 -13.19
C ASP A 28 -13.30 6.83 -11.99
N GLY A 29 -12.73 6.91 -10.76
CA GLY A 29 -13.45 6.58 -9.53
C GLY A 29 -13.51 5.08 -9.22
N SER A 30 -12.92 4.23 -10.06
CA SER A 30 -12.92 2.76 -9.88
C SER A 30 -11.50 2.18 -9.88
N ASN A 31 -11.04 1.69 -11.00
CA ASN A 31 -9.80 0.93 -11.13
C ASN A 31 -8.70 1.62 -11.93
N LEU A 32 -8.99 2.76 -12.55
CA LEU A 32 -8.03 3.46 -13.38
C LEU A 32 -7.48 4.69 -12.67
N ILE A 33 -6.17 4.86 -12.75
CA ILE A 33 -5.46 6.04 -12.29
C ILE A 33 -4.58 6.52 -13.42
N GLY A 34 -4.76 7.80 -13.80
CA GLY A 34 -3.87 8.49 -14.71
C GLY A 34 -2.96 9.44 -13.96
N PHE A 35 -1.76 9.66 -14.48
CA PHE A 35 -0.84 10.66 -13.95
C PHE A 35 -0.08 11.34 -15.07
N ILE A 36 0.34 12.59 -14.83
CA ILE A 36 1.23 13.35 -15.70
C ILE A 36 2.46 13.74 -14.90
N CYS A 37 3.63 13.48 -15.46
CA CYS A 37 4.93 13.85 -14.91
C CYS A 37 5.66 14.81 -15.85
N LEU A 38 6.46 15.69 -15.26
CA LEU A 38 7.53 16.42 -15.96
C LEU A 38 8.82 15.60 -15.82
N ASP A 39 9.45 15.26 -16.94
CA ASP A 39 10.81 14.77 -16.97
C ASP A 39 11.77 15.91 -16.65
N LEU A 40 12.60 15.73 -15.61
CA LEU A 40 13.55 16.74 -15.14
C LEU A 40 14.86 16.76 -15.94
N ILE A 41 15.08 15.75 -16.78
CA ILE A 41 16.28 15.64 -17.62
C ILE A 41 16.03 16.38 -18.94
N ASP A 42 14.95 15.99 -19.63
CA ASP A 42 14.65 16.48 -20.99
C ASP A 42 13.64 17.62 -21.01
N ASN A 43 13.07 17.97 -19.85
CA ASN A 43 12.08 19.03 -19.66
C ASN A 43 10.83 18.87 -20.56
N ASN A 44 10.45 17.62 -20.81
CA ASN A 44 9.24 17.23 -21.52
C ASN A 44 8.24 16.55 -20.58
N TYR A 45 7.08 16.12 -21.09
CA TYR A 45 6.02 15.52 -20.30
C TYR A 45 5.87 14.05 -20.63
N SER A 46 5.62 13.27 -19.57
CA SER A 46 5.23 11.86 -19.65
C SER A 46 3.90 11.66 -18.96
N ALA A 47 3.08 10.77 -19.49
CA ALA A 47 1.81 10.40 -18.89
C ALA A 47 1.64 8.89 -18.86
N GLY A 48 0.96 8.38 -17.84
CA GLY A 48 0.69 6.97 -17.70
C GLY A 48 -0.71 6.71 -17.17
N ILE A 49 -1.21 5.52 -17.48
CA ILE A 49 -2.43 4.96 -16.91
C ILE A 49 -2.07 3.67 -16.19
N LEU A 50 -2.48 3.58 -14.95
CA LEU A 50 -2.38 2.40 -14.12
C LEU A 50 -3.76 1.75 -14.02
N SER A 51 -3.80 0.43 -14.04
CA SER A 51 -4.98 -0.38 -13.77
C SER A 51 -4.65 -1.47 -12.78
N ARG A 52 -5.66 -1.95 -12.02
CA ARG A 52 -5.48 -3.07 -11.11
C ARG A 52 -5.43 -4.39 -11.86
N ASP A 53 -4.48 -5.23 -11.49
CA ASP A 53 -4.43 -6.62 -11.90
C ASP A 53 -5.27 -7.52 -10.96
N LYS A 54 -5.28 -8.83 -11.22
CA LYS A 54 -6.00 -9.82 -10.38
C LYS A 54 -5.45 -9.93 -8.94
N SER A 55 -4.23 -9.47 -8.71
CA SER A 55 -3.63 -9.36 -7.37
C SER A 55 -3.95 -8.04 -6.68
N MET A 56 -4.84 -7.23 -7.26
CA MET A 56 -5.19 -5.88 -6.82
C MET A 56 -4.03 -4.87 -6.86
N GLN A 57 -2.91 -5.21 -7.50
CA GLN A 57 -1.77 -4.31 -7.67
C GLN A 57 -1.97 -3.39 -8.86
N TYR A 58 -1.59 -2.13 -8.72
CA TYR A 58 -1.57 -1.21 -9.84
C TYR A 58 -0.41 -1.51 -10.79
N ARG A 59 -0.73 -1.68 -12.08
CA ARG A 59 0.22 -1.91 -13.16
C ARG A 59 0.03 -0.87 -14.25
N ALA A 60 1.14 -0.44 -14.86
CA ALA A 60 1.08 0.43 -16.02
C ALA A 60 0.48 -0.32 -17.21
N VAL A 61 -0.65 0.15 -17.73
CA VAL A 61 -1.32 -0.42 -18.90
C VAL A 61 -1.13 0.44 -20.13
N LYS A 62 -0.84 1.72 -19.95
CA LYS A 62 -0.47 2.66 -21.03
C LYS A 62 0.53 3.68 -20.50
N VAL A 63 1.51 4.01 -21.35
CA VAL A 63 2.48 5.07 -21.10
C VAL A 63 2.73 5.82 -22.40
N ASN A 64 2.86 7.13 -22.32
CA ASN A 64 3.34 7.99 -23.39
C ASN A 64 4.41 8.93 -22.83
N VAL A 65 5.48 9.10 -23.55
CA VAL A 65 6.64 9.90 -23.14
C VAL A 65 6.96 10.95 -24.21
N ASP A 66 7.87 11.84 -23.90
CA ASP A 66 8.41 12.85 -24.84
C ASP A 66 7.36 13.85 -25.39
N MET A 67 6.25 14.05 -24.68
CA MET A 67 5.26 15.05 -25.04
C MET A 67 5.78 16.46 -24.76
N GLN A 68 5.60 17.36 -25.70
CA GLN A 68 6.21 18.70 -25.65
C GLN A 68 5.43 19.67 -24.76
N THR A 69 4.14 19.43 -24.53
CA THR A 69 3.29 20.32 -23.74
C THR A 69 2.42 19.54 -22.75
N ILE A 70 2.11 20.17 -21.62
CA ILE A 70 1.16 19.61 -20.65
C ILE A 70 -0.24 19.45 -21.24
N THR A 71 -0.62 20.29 -22.21
CA THR A 71 -1.91 20.20 -22.91
C THR A 71 -1.99 18.91 -23.72
N GLU A 72 -0.93 18.55 -24.43
CA GLU A 72 -0.83 17.28 -25.15
C GLU A 72 -0.98 16.08 -24.20
N ALA A 73 -0.31 16.13 -23.04
CA ALA A 73 -0.40 15.08 -22.02
C ALA A 73 -1.84 14.96 -21.46
N ARG A 74 -2.52 16.07 -21.21
CA ARG A 74 -3.93 16.07 -20.76
C ARG A 74 -4.88 15.49 -21.80
N GLU A 75 -4.70 15.84 -23.06
CA GLU A 75 -5.50 15.30 -24.17
C GLU A 75 -5.28 13.78 -24.32
N TRP A 76 -4.03 13.35 -24.20
CA TRP A 76 -3.69 11.93 -24.25
C TRP A 76 -4.34 11.14 -23.09
N ILE A 77 -4.28 11.66 -21.85
CA ILE A 77 -4.95 11.05 -20.68
C ILE A 77 -6.45 10.93 -20.96
N LYS A 78 -7.10 12.04 -21.36
CA LYS A 78 -8.54 12.07 -21.64
C LYS A 78 -8.94 11.07 -22.72
N LYS A 79 -8.18 10.98 -23.80
CA LYS A 79 -8.41 10.02 -24.88
C LYS A 79 -8.25 8.59 -24.36
N SER A 80 -7.17 8.31 -23.61
CA SER A 80 -6.87 6.97 -23.13
C SER A 80 -7.87 6.44 -22.12
N PHE A 81 -8.47 7.31 -21.28
CA PHE A 81 -9.54 6.91 -20.33
C PHE A 81 -10.83 6.49 -21.03
N ASN A 82 -11.09 6.99 -22.25
CA ASN A 82 -12.30 6.67 -23.03
C ASN A 82 -12.12 5.46 -23.96
N GLU A 83 -10.98 4.79 -23.92
CA GLU A 83 -10.77 3.58 -24.73
C GLU A 83 -11.38 2.34 -24.05
N ASP A 84 -12.26 1.63 -24.75
CA ASP A 84 -13.01 0.48 -24.24
C ASP A 84 -12.16 -0.75 -23.89
N ASN A 85 -10.87 -0.78 -24.23
CA ASN A 85 -9.99 -1.95 -24.09
C ASN A 85 -8.70 -1.64 -23.31
N ILE A 86 -8.82 -1.11 -22.10
CA ILE A 86 -7.67 -1.09 -21.20
C ILE A 86 -7.46 -2.48 -20.66
N ILE A 87 -6.52 -3.20 -21.25
CA ILE A 87 -6.19 -4.58 -20.88
C ILE A 87 -5.53 -4.55 -19.50
N GLN A 88 -6.15 -5.21 -18.55
CA GLN A 88 -5.52 -5.53 -17.28
C GLN A 88 -4.55 -6.69 -17.49
N HIS A 89 -3.36 -6.60 -16.92
CA HIS A 89 -2.41 -7.70 -16.98
C HIS A 89 -2.99 -8.93 -16.29
N ASP A 90 -2.98 -10.07 -17.00
CA ASP A 90 -3.39 -11.35 -16.43
C ASP A 90 -2.33 -11.86 -15.45
N ASN A 91 -2.55 -11.61 -14.18
CA ASN A 91 -1.85 -12.31 -13.12
C ASN A 91 -2.81 -13.35 -12.51
N HIS A 92 -2.36 -14.59 -12.36
CA HIS A 92 -3.20 -15.71 -11.89
C HIS A 92 -3.17 -15.90 -10.38
N SER A 93 -2.43 -15.06 -9.65
CA SER A 93 -2.38 -15.13 -8.20
C SER A 93 -3.67 -14.61 -7.57
N GLU A 94 -4.15 -15.27 -6.52
CA GLU A 94 -5.16 -14.71 -5.65
C GLU A 94 -4.56 -13.50 -4.91
N PHE A 95 -5.37 -12.44 -4.69
CA PHE A 95 -4.90 -11.32 -3.91
C PHE A 95 -4.91 -11.63 -2.41
N PHE A 96 -4.01 -11.00 -1.69
CA PHE A 96 -3.80 -11.18 -0.27
C PHE A 96 -4.78 -10.29 0.52
N ASP A 97 -5.88 -10.87 1.02
CA ASP A 97 -6.93 -10.15 1.75
C ASP A 97 -6.79 -10.32 3.26
N LEU A 98 -6.24 -9.33 3.94
CA LEU A 98 -6.10 -9.29 5.40
C LEU A 98 -7.44 -9.24 6.15
N PHE A 99 -8.51 -8.80 5.48
CA PHE A 99 -9.83 -8.64 6.08
C PHE A 99 -10.80 -9.77 5.71
N LYS A 100 -10.30 -10.82 5.06
CA LYS A 100 -11.02 -12.05 4.81
C LYS A 100 -11.61 -12.60 6.12
N ASN A 101 -12.88 -13.03 6.07
CA ASN A 101 -13.50 -13.65 7.25
C ASN A 101 -12.87 -15.02 7.51
N LEU A 102 -12.16 -15.13 8.63
CA LEU A 102 -11.75 -16.39 9.19
C LEU A 102 -12.79 -16.79 10.25
N ASN A 103 -13.28 -18.03 10.22
CA ASN A 103 -14.41 -18.50 11.05
C ASN A 103 -14.10 -18.62 12.57
N ASN A 104 -13.04 -18.00 13.07
CA ASN A 104 -12.60 -18.08 14.47
C ASN A 104 -12.91 -16.81 15.27
N GLU A 105 -14.17 -16.57 15.60
CA GLU A 105 -14.61 -15.37 16.34
C GLU A 105 -14.02 -15.22 17.77
N LYS A 106 -13.53 -16.31 18.38
CA LYS A 106 -13.16 -16.32 19.81
C LYS A 106 -11.80 -15.70 20.16
N THR A 107 -11.00 -15.34 19.17
CA THR A 107 -9.61 -14.89 19.39
C THR A 107 -9.25 -13.63 18.58
N ILE A 108 -10.25 -12.85 18.19
CA ILE A 108 -10.05 -11.65 17.36
C ILE A 108 -9.48 -10.51 18.22
N HIS A 109 -8.42 -9.86 17.71
CA HIS A 109 -7.83 -8.70 18.38
C HIS A 109 -8.77 -7.49 18.35
N PRO A 110 -8.97 -6.74 19.48
CA PRO A 110 -9.88 -5.61 19.53
C PRO A 110 -9.55 -4.51 18.49
N HIS A 111 -8.28 -4.17 18.31
CA HIS A 111 -7.87 -3.18 17.32
C HIS A 111 -8.12 -3.64 15.89
N TYR A 112 -7.94 -4.94 15.59
CA TYR A 112 -8.33 -5.50 14.30
C TYR A 112 -9.83 -5.33 14.05
N LYS A 113 -10.65 -5.62 15.08
CA LYS A 113 -12.11 -5.45 14.99
C LYS A 113 -12.48 -4.00 14.70
N LEU A 114 -11.90 -3.04 15.44
CA LEU A 114 -12.09 -1.61 15.18
C LEU A 114 -11.68 -1.22 13.76
N LEU A 115 -10.50 -1.64 13.31
CA LEU A 115 -9.99 -1.37 11.97
C LEU A 115 -10.90 -1.95 10.88
N LYS A 116 -11.51 -3.11 11.12
CA LYS A 116 -12.40 -3.79 10.17
C LYS A 116 -13.78 -3.15 10.09
N GLU A 117 -14.39 -2.81 11.23
CA GLU A 117 -15.82 -2.51 11.36
C GLU A 117 -16.12 -1.00 11.49
N SER A 118 -15.17 -0.20 11.96
CA SER A 118 -15.42 1.22 12.23
C SER A 118 -15.12 2.08 10.99
N ASP A 119 -16.10 2.90 10.61
CA ASP A 119 -15.96 3.88 9.52
C ASP A 119 -14.88 4.92 9.81
N PHE A 120 -14.64 5.22 11.10
CA PHE A 120 -13.57 6.13 11.52
C PHE A 120 -12.19 5.67 11.05
N TYR A 121 -11.95 4.38 10.98
CA TYR A 121 -10.67 3.79 10.54
C TYR A 121 -10.67 3.37 9.06
N SER A 122 -11.69 3.73 8.27
CA SER A 122 -11.80 3.35 6.85
C SER A 122 -10.56 3.72 6.03
N SER A 123 -10.04 4.93 6.22
CA SER A 123 -8.82 5.37 5.52
C SER A 123 -7.58 4.54 5.90
N ALA A 124 -7.41 4.21 7.18
CA ALA A 124 -6.30 3.36 7.62
C ALA A 124 -6.45 1.93 7.07
N LYS A 125 -7.66 1.40 7.05
CA LYS A 125 -7.99 0.10 6.46
C LYS A 125 -7.61 0.06 4.98
N GLU A 126 -7.96 1.07 4.19
CA GLU A 126 -7.62 1.12 2.76
C GLU A 126 -6.10 1.22 2.54
N VAL A 127 -5.38 2.00 3.35
CA VAL A 127 -3.90 2.06 3.28
C VAL A 127 -3.27 0.69 3.57
N ILE A 128 -3.73 0.00 4.61
CA ILE A 128 -3.23 -1.33 4.97
C ILE A 128 -3.51 -2.35 3.87
N LYS A 129 -4.70 -2.29 3.24
CA LYS A 129 -5.01 -3.13 2.07
C LYS A 129 -4.04 -2.88 0.91
N GLU A 130 -3.80 -1.61 0.56
CA GLU A 130 -2.87 -1.27 -0.52
C GLU A 130 -1.46 -1.84 -0.27
N ILE A 131 -0.96 -1.71 0.95
CA ILE A 131 0.34 -2.27 1.34
C ILE A 131 0.30 -3.81 1.22
N SER A 132 -0.76 -4.44 1.71
CA SER A 132 -0.89 -5.89 1.77
C SER A 132 -0.92 -6.55 0.38
N TYR A 133 -1.46 -5.90 -0.64
CA TYR A 133 -1.45 -6.43 -2.01
C TYR A 133 -0.04 -6.67 -2.58
N HIS A 134 0.96 -6.01 -2.01
CA HIS A 134 2.37 -6.16 -2.38
C HIS A 134 3.18 -7.03 -1.42
N TYR A 135 2.54 -7.45 -0.30
CA TYR A 135 3.18 -8.27 0.71
C TYR A 135 3.09 -9.75 0.34
N LYS A 136 4.20 -10.48 0.43
CA LYS A 136 4.24 -11.92 0.18
C LYS A 136 4.21 -12.65 1.53
N ASP A 137 3.15 -13.39 1.78
CA ASP A 137 3.05 -14.31 2.92
C ASP A 137 3.77 -15.61 2.58
N ILE A 138 4.90 -15.85 3.23
CA ILE A 138 5.74 -17.03 2.97
C ILE A 138 5.26 -18.20 3.82
N ASP A 139 4.92 -17.94 5.08
CA ASP A 139 4.52 -18.95 6.06
C ASP A 139 3.09 -19.43 5.87
N GLY A 140 2.27 -18.67 5.12
CA GLY A 140 0.85 -18.94 4.92
C GLY A 140 -0.04 -18.70 6.15
N ASN A 141 0.49 -18.08 7.21
CA ASN A 141 -0.22 -17.84 8.47
C ASN A 141 -0.43 -16.36 8.81
N PHE A 142 0.03 -15.46 7.95
CA PHE A 142 0.02 -14.02 8.22
C PHE A 142 -1.38 -13.48 8.49
N ILE A 143 -2.39 -13.86 7.70
CA ILE A 143 -3.78 -13.39 7.85
C ILE A 143 -4.34 -13.84 9.20
N ASP A 144 -4.12 -15.09 9.57
CA ASP A 144 -4.60 -15.65 10.84
C ASP A 144 -3.99 -14.91 12.03
N GLN A 145 -2.68 -14.68 12.01
CA GLN A 145 -1.98 -13.93 13.03
C GLN A 145 -2.36 -12.45 13.06
N PHE A 146 -2.54 -11.81 11.89
CA PHE A 146 -2.99 -10.42 11.79
C PHE A 146 -4.36 -10.17 12.44
N GLN A 147 -5.21 -11.19 12.47
CA GLN A 147 -6.54 -11.10 13.11
C GLN A 147 -6.52 -11.50 14.58
N SER A 148 -5.49 -12.22 15.04
CA SER A 148 -5.45 -12.85 16.36
C SER A 148 -5.01 -11.89 17.48
N LEU A 149 -5.40 -12.24 18.74
CA LEU A 149 -5.03 -11.51 19.96
C LEU A 149 -3.52 -11.37 20.15
N ASN A 150 -2.76 -12.39 19.76
CA ASN A 150 -1.32 -12.45 20.04
C ASN A 150 -0.45 -12.04 18.84
N GLY A 151 -1.02 -11.95 17.65
CA GLY A 151 -0.27 -11.70 16.42
C GLY A 151 -0.45 -10.31 15.83
N PHE A 152 -1.56 -9.62 16.11
CA PHE A 152 -1.91 -8.37 15.46
C PHE A 152 -0.80 -7.31 15.51
N ASP A 153 -0.26 -7.05 16.71
CA ASP A 153 0.74 -5.99 16.89
C ASP A 153 2.05 -6.31 16.14
N SER A 154 2.46 -7.58 16.11
CA SER A 154 3.64 -8.00 15.35
C SER A 154 3.42 -7.85 13.85
N ARG A 155 2.27 -8.28 13.34
CA ARG A 155 1.98 -8.24 11.90
C ARG A 155 1.73 -6.83 11.39
N ILE A 156 1.12 -5.94 12.17
CA ILE A 156 1.01 -4.54 11.80
C ILE A 156 2.38 -3.85 11.78
N PHE A 157 3.26 -4.18 12.71
CA PHE A 157 4.63 -3.67 12.75
C PHE A 157 5.45 -4.17 11.56
N GLU A 158 5.30 -5.42 11.17
CA GLU A 158 5.94 -6.00 10.00
C GLU A 158 5.48 -5.31 8.70
N LEU A 159 4.17 -5.06 8.52
CA LEU A 159 3.67 -4.27 7.39
C LEU A 159 4.20 -2.83 7.39
N TYR A 160 4.30 -2.21 8.57
CA TYR A 160 4.90 -0.89 8.70
C TYR A 160 6.35 -0.88 8.24
N LEU A 161 7.17 -1.84 8.68
CA LEU A 161 8.58 -1.96 8.26
C LEU A 161 8.69 -2.22 6.76
N PHE A 162 7.83 -3.07 6.20
CA PHE A 162 7.77 -3.32 4.76
C PHE A 162 7.55 -2.03 3.98
N CYS A 163 6.56 -1.21 4.38
CA CYS A 163 6.28 0.09 3.79
C CYS A 163 7.45 1.05 3.97
N PHE A 164 8.01 1.15 5.18
CA PHE A 164 9.12 2.02 5.51
C PHE A 164 10.35 1.75 4.65
N PHE A 165 10.77 0.49 4.51
CA PHE A 165 11.91 0.15 3.67
C PHE A 165 11.65 0.45 2.20
N ARG A 166 10.43 0.25 1.72
CA ARG A 166 10.08 0.60 0.35
C ARG A 166 10.13 2.12 0.12
N GLU A 167 9.62 2.92 1.04
CA GLU A 167 9.73 4.39 0.99
C GLU A 167 11.19 4.86 0.95
N GLN A 168 12.06 4.17 1.68
CA GLN A 168 13.50 4.43 1.68
C GLN A 168 14.23 3.83 0.47
N SER A 169 13.51 3.33 -0.53
CA SER A 169 14.06 2.76 -1.77
C SER A 169 14.94 1.53 -1.56
N PHE A 170 14.63 0.71 -0.57
CA PHE A 170 15.20 -0.62 -0.45
C PHE A 170 14.49 -1.60 -1.39
N SER A 171 15.23 -2.52 -1.97
CA SER A 171 14.67 -3.71 -2.61
C SER A 171 14.61 -4.87 -1.60
N PHE A 172 13.70 -5.82 -1.83
CA PHE A 172 13.48 -6.95 -0.94
C PHE A 172 13.87 -8.26 -1.61
N LYS A 173 14.48 -9.14 -0.82
CA LYS A 173 14.54 -10.58 -1.09
C LYS A 173 13.62 -11.25 -0.07
N ARG A 174 12.56 -11.87 -0.53
CA ARG A 174 11.58 -12.57 0.32
C ARG A 174 11.39 -14.01 -0.15
N ASP A 175 12.46 -14.78 -0.07
CA ASP A 175 12.47 -16.19 -0.47
C ASP A 175 12.72 -17.12 0.73
N PHE A 176 12.78 -16.57 1.95
CA PHE A 176 13.11 -17.27 3.19
C PHE A 176 12.07 -16.98 4.26
N GLU A 177 11.81 -17.96 5.13
CA GLU A 177 10.92 -17.83 6.29
C GLU A 177 11.52 -16.96 7.40
N ALA A 178 12.82 -16.95 7.52
CA ALA A 178 13.58 -16.14 8.48
C ALA A 178 14.89 -15.64 7.84
N PRO A 179 15.30 -14.42 8.13
CA PRO A 179 14.61 -13.39 8.92
C PRO A 179 13.38 -12.79 8.19
N ASP A 180 12.56 -11.99 8.90
CA ASP A 180 11.35 -11.36 8.32
C ASP A 180 11.65 -10.57 7.05
N PHE A 181 12.81 -9.88 6.99
CA PHE A 181 13.25 -9.14 5.82
C PHE A 181 14.73 -9.36 5.52
N ILE A 182 15.03 -9.53 4.25
CA ILE A 182 16.35 -9.28 3.69
C ILE A 182 16.19 -8.11 2.72
N VAL A 183 16.76 -6.96 3.07
CA VAL A 183 16.68 -5.73 2.27
C VAL A 183 18.03 -5.40 1.66
N ASN A 184 18.00 -4.85 0.45
CA ASN A 184 19.20 -4.45 -0.29
C ASN A 184 19.10 -2.97 -0.68
N LYS A 185 20.21 -2.26 -0.50
CA LYS A 185 20.40 -0.90 -0.99
C LYS A 185 21.88 -0.64 -1.25
N MET A 186 22.22 -0.08 -2.41
CA MET A 186 23.61 0.22 -2.81
C MET A 186 24.52 -1.03 -2.70
N ASP A 187 24.05 -2.17 -3.21
CA ASP A 187 24.73 -3.47 -3.18
C ASP A 187 25.07 -4.00 -1.78
N LYS A 188 24.44 -3.45 -0.75
CA LYS A 188 24.56 -3.94 0.62
C LYS A 188 23.26 -4.62 1.05
N GLU A 189 23.41 -5.82 1.57
CA GLU A 189 22.32 -6.63 2.06
C GLU A 189 22.26 -6.60 3.59
N ILE A 190 21.06 -6.41 4.15
CA ILE A 190 20.81 -6.34 5.58
C ILE A 190 19.67 -7.30 5.91
N ALA A 191 19.91 -8.20 6.86
CA ALA A 191 18.91 -9.08 7.45
C ALA A 191 18.26 -8.38 8.66
N ILE A 192 16.94 -8.42 8.74
CA ILE A 192 16.15 -7.70 9.75
C ILE A 192 15.10 -8.65 10.30
N GLU A 193 15.05 -8.74 11.63
CA GLU A 193 14.02 -9.44 12.38
C GLU A 193 13.13 -8.40 13.09
N ALA A 194 11.82 -8.47 12.89
CA ALA A 194 10.85 -7.57 13.49
C ALA A 194 10.37 -8.11 14.83
N VAL A 195 10.77 -7.49 15.91
CA VAL A 195 10.40 -7.92 17.27
C VAL A 195 9.51 -6.88 17.94
N THR A 196 8.36 -7.32 18.45
CA THR A 196 7.45 -6.48 19.24
C THR A 196 7.40 -6.96 20.69
N ILE A 197 7.29 -6.02 21.62
CA ILE A 197 7.02 -6.33 23.02
C ILE A 197 5.50 -6.20 23.22
N SER A 198 4.83 -7.35 23.29
CA SER A 198 3.40 -7.39 23.52
C SER A 198 3.07 -7.15 25.00
N ARG A 199 2.00 -6.38 25.26
CA ARG A 199 1.41 -6.32 26.60
C ARG A 199 0.79 -7.68 26.94
N LYS A 200 0.84 -8.09 28.22
CA LYS A 200 0.17 -9.32 28.64
C LYS A 200 -1.33 -9.26 28.28
N PRO A 201 -1.95 -10.35 27.83
CA PRO A 201 -3.37 -10.39 27.43
C PRO A 201 -4.35 -9.86 28.48
N GLU A 202 -4.00 -9.96 29.76
CA GLU A 202 -4.77 -9.44 30.90
C GLU A 202 -5.00 -7.93 30.82
N ASN A 203 -4.10 -7.18 30.19
CA ASN A 203 -4.21 -5.72 30.03
C ASN A 203 -4.93 -5.31 28.72
N VAL A 204 -5.23 -6.24 27.83
CA VAL A 204 -5.95 -5.97 26.58
C VAL A 204 -7.47 -5.95 26.81
N LYS A 205 -7.96 -6.58 27.88
CA LYS A 205 -9.40 -6.66 28.20
C LYS A 205 -10.06 -5.28 28.45
N ASN A 206 -9.28 -4.26 28.80
CA ASN A 206 -9.79 -2.91 29.09
C ASN A 206 -9.76 -1.96 27.90
N ILE A 207 -9.36 -2.41 26.70
CA ILE A 207 -9.32 -1.55 25.50
C ILE A 207 -10.72 -1.41 24.86
N THR A 208 -11.71 -2.19 25.30
CA THR A 208 -13.12 -2.04 24.88
C THR A 208 -13.75 -0.70 25.28
N ASP A 209 -13.14 0.03 26.21
CA ASP A 209 -13.57 1.37 26.62
C ASP A 209 -12.86 2.52 25.86
N TYR A 210 -12.06 2.19 24.85
CA TYR A 210 -11.46 3.21 23.98
C TYR A 210 -12.54 3.78 23.06
N THR A 211 -13.28 4.76 23.56
CA THR A 211 -14.02 5.70 22.70
C THR A 211 -12.96 6.56 22.00
N PRO A 212 -12.90 6.55 20.67
CA PRO A 212 -12.01 7.47 19.95
C PRO A 212 -12.31 8.90 20.42
N LYS A 213 -11.30 9.63 20.88
CA LYS A 213 -11.45 11.04 21.20
C LYS A 213 -11.95 11.77 19.94
N SER A 214 -12.94 12.64 20.11
CA SER A 214 -13.39 13.48 19.02
C SER A 214 -12.24 14.40 18.56
N PRO A 215 -12.25 14.90 17.31
CA PRO A 215 -11.26 15.88 16.85
C PRO A 215 -11.13 17.09 17.79
N ASP A 216 -12.21 17.50 18.44
CA ASP A 216 -12.22 18.62 19.39
C ASP A 216 -11.52 18.28 20.70
N GLU A 217 -11.65 17.04 21.18
CA GLU A 217 -10.92 16.56 22.37
C GLU A 217 -9.42 16.44 22.11
N ILE A 218 -9.02 16.01 20.91
CA ILE A 218 -7.61 15.94 20.51
C ILE A 218 -7.00 17.35 20.42
N ASN A 219 -7.73 18.31 19.85
CA ASN A 219 -7.28 19.69 19.71
C ASN A 219 -7.19 20.44 21.05
N SER A 220 -7.90 19.99 22.08
CA SER A 220 -7.83 20.60 23.42
C SER A 220 -6.64 20.14 24.25
N GLU A 221 -5.91 19.10 23.82
CA GLU A 221 -4.73 18.54 24.50
C GLU A 221 -3.40 18.96 23.84
N LEU A 222 -3.44 19.68 22.72
CA LEU A 222 -2.30 20.28 22.03
C LEU A 222 -2.11 21.75 22.45
#